data_654c5feb7ea702ce76435d696024ce86
#
_entry.id   654c5feb7ea702ce76435d696024ce86
#
_cell.length_a   1.000
_cell.length_b   1.000
_cell.length_c   1.000
_cell.angle_alpha   90.00
_cell.angle_beta   90.00
_cell.angle_gamma   90.00
#
_symmetry.space_group_name_H-M   'P 1'
#
loop_
_entity.id
_entity.type
_entity.pdbx_description
1 polymer ?
#
loop_
_entity_poly.entity_id
_entity_poly.type
_entity_poly.pdbx_seq_one_letter_code
_entity_poly.pdbx_strand_id
1 'polypeptide(L)'
;MEAYNFLNRMVANKLDAVVVGVDYRLAPQYHFPVPLEDCISAVKFFLQDEILRQYGVDSARVCISGDSSGGALAAQVVQALKNDPEFKDKIKAQALIYPGLQLFDTLMPSHMENEYGPILPRKVLIKLGCLYVTKDQALPQAMWKNQHVPQEHKHLLKFVNWSTFLPEKYKKNHVYTEPITGIFNASYLNSVAHISPLIANDSELQTLPLTYVLTCEHDVLRDDGLIYVTRLQNAGVNVTHDHVEDGFHGALAFINSPFHLHLGHRVKDKYISWLEENL
;
A
#
# COMPACT_ATOMS: atom_id res chain seq x y z
N MET A 1 -13.84 -5.89 -9.84
CA MET A 1 -14.40 -4.53 -10.08
C MET A 1 -15.77 -4.27 -9.47
N GLU A 2 -16.71 -5.19 -9.50
CA GLU A 2 -18.07 -4.94 -8.96
C GLU A 2 -18.10 -4.50 -7.48
N ALA A 3 -17.24 -5.06 -6.62
CA ALA A 3 -17.17 -4.72 -5.20
C ALA A 3 -16.87 -3.23 -4.92
N TYR A 4 -16.10 -2.58 -5.80
CA TYR A 4 -15.71 -1.18 -5.64
C TYR A 4 -16.61 -0.18 -6.40
N ASN A 5 -17.52 -0.66 -7.26
CA ASN A 5 -18.42 0.22 -8.02
C ASN A 5 -19.21 1.18 -7.13
N PHE A 6 -19.67 0.69 -5.98
CA PHE A 6 -20.43 1.51 -5.06
C PHE A 6 -19.58 2.62 -4.42
N LEU A 7 -18.38 2.25 -3.93
CA LEU A 7 -17.45 3.22 -3.37
C LEU A 7 -17.06 4.28 -4.40
N ASN A 8 -16.68 3.83 -5.61
CA ASN A 8 -16.26 4.72 -6.69
C ASN A 8 -17.36 5.73 -7.08
N ARG A 9 -18.63 5.26 -7.15
CA ARG A 9 -19.77 6.16 -7.39
C ARG A 9 -19.99 7.15 -6.24
N MET A 10 -19.79 6.72 -4.99
CA MET A 10 -19.92 7.64 -3.86
C MET A 10 -18.84 8.72 -3.90
N VAL A 11 -17.60 8.34 -4.18
CA VAL A 11 -16.47 9.28 -4.35
C VAL A 11 -16.77 10.25 -5.50
N ALA A 12 -17.14 9.73 -6.68
CA ALA A 12 -17.44 10.54 -7.85
C ALA A 12 -18.55 11.56 -7.57
N ASN A 13 -19.66 11.12 -6.95
CA ASN A 13 -20.79 11.99 -6.65
C ASN A 13 -20.47 13.04 -5.58
N LYS A 14 -19.73 12.66 -4.53
CA LYS A 14 -19.45 13.55 -3.40
C LYS A 14 -18.44 14.63 -3.78
N LEU A 15 -17.48 14.32 -4.64
CA LEU A 15 -16.38 15.21 -5.02
C LEU A 15 -16.60 15.89 -6.38
N ASP A 16 -17.70 15.59 -7.08
CA ASP A 16 -17.91 15.98 -8.49
C ASP A 16 -16.67 15.63 -9.33
N ALA A 17 -16.23 14.36 -9.23
CA ALA A 17 -14.98 13.89 -9.77
C ALA A 17 -15.14 12.73 -10.75
N VAL A 18 -14.20 12.60 -11.66
CA VAL A 18 -14.00 11.39 -12.48
C VAL A 18 -13.20 10.38 -11.68
N VAL A 19 -13.78 9.19 -11.47
CA VAL A 19 -13.08 8.07 -10.80
C VAL A 19 -12.79 6.97 -11.80
N VAL A 20 -11.52 6.62 -11.93
CA VAL A 20 -11.04 5.56 -12.82
C VAL A 20 -10.60 4.36 -11.99
N GLY A 21 -11.33 3.26 -12.11
CA GLY A 21 -10.93 1.97 -11.53
C GLY A 21 -10.10 1.16 -12.53
N VAL A 22 -8.86 0.84 -12.18
CA VAL A 22 -7.97 0.04 -13.02
C VAL A 22 -8.23 -1.45 -12.81
N ASP A 23 -8.59 -2.16 -13.87
CA ASP A 23 -8.79 -3.62 -13.86
C ASP A 23 -7.48 -4.31 -14.28
N TYR A 24 -6.47 -4.20 -13.43
CA TYR A 24 -5.15 -4.77 -13.68
C TYR A 24 -5.15 -6.30 -13.62
N ARG A 25 -4.27 -6.93 -14.37
CA ARG A 25 -4.11 -8.39 -14.42
C ARG A 25 -3.67 -8.94 -13.05
N LEU A 26 -4.21 -10.10 -12.67
CA LEU A 26 -4.10 -10.61 -11.30
C LEU A 26 -3.18 -11.83 -11.19
N ALA A 27 -2.49 -11.94 -10.03
CA ALA A 27 -1.84 -13.18 -9.62
C ALA A 27 -2.90 -14.27 -9.34
N PRO A 28 -2.59 -15.55 -9.52
CA PRO A 28 -1.28 -16.13 -9.90
C PRO A 28 -1.05 -16.25 -11.41
N GLN A 29 -1.97 -15.78 -12.26
CA GLN A 29 -1.80 -15.82 -13.71
C GLN A 29 -0.70 -14.87 -14.17
N TYR A 30 -0.65 -13.69 -13.54
CA TYR A 30 0.31 -12.65 -13.81
C TYR A 30 1.01 -12.23 -12.52
N HIS A 31 2.33 -12.45 -12.46
CA HIS A 31 3.18 -12.05 -11.34
C HIS A 31 3.70 -10.62 -11.53
N PHE A 32 4.33 -10.07 -10.51
CA PHE A 32 5.13 -8.85 -10.63
C PHE A 32 6.11 -8.97 -11.83
N PRO A 33 6.30 -7.95 -12.68
CA PRO A 33 5.76 -6.57 -12.53
C PRO A 33 4.43 -6.31 -13.26
N VAL A 34 3.80 -7.30 -13.88
CA VAL A 34 2.67 -7.11 -14.79
C VAL A 34 1.51 -6.27 -14.20
N PRO A 35 1.01 -6.53 -12.97
CA PRO A 35 -0.06 -5.71 -12.39
C PRO A 35 0.35 -4.24 -12.19
N LEU A 36 1.61 -3.99 -11.84
CA LEU A 36 2.15 -2.63 -11.69
C LEU A 36 2.26 -1.91 -13.03
N GLU A 37 2.74 -2.60 -14.08
CA GLU A 37 2.84 -2.05 -15.43
C GLU A 37 1.48 -1.67 -16.01
N ASP A 38 0.45 -2.48 -15.74
CA ASP A 38 -0.93 -2.16 -16.12
C ASP A 38 -1.41 -0.88 -15.43
N CYS A 39 -1.15 -0.73 -14.12
CA CYS A 39 -1.51 0.47 -13.38
C CYS A 39 -0.76 1.71 -13.88
N ILE A 40 0.56 1.61 -14.10
CA ILE A 40 1.37 2.71 -14.63
C ILE A 40 0.86 3.13 -16.01
N SER A 41 0.57 2.16 -16.89
CA SER A 41 0.08 2.43 -18.24
C SER A 41 -1.28 3.13 -18.22
N ALA A 42 -2.20 2.68 -17.36
CA ALA A 42 -3.51 3.30 -17.18
C ALA A 42 -3.37 4.74 -16.67
N VAL A 43 -2.54 4.97 -15.65
CA VAL A 43 -2.32 6.31 -15.10
C VAL A 43 -1.70 7.24 -16.14
N LYS A 44 -0.66 6.80 -16.85
CA LYS A 44 -0.05 7.59 -17.94
C LYS A 44 -1.07 7.96 -19.03
N PHE A 45 -1.94 7.02 -19.40
CA PHE A 45 -3.00 7.31 -20.39
C PHE A 45 -3.96 8.39 -19.89
N PHE A 46 -4.49 8.25 -18.67
CA PHE A 46 -5.47 9.21 -18.14
C PHE A 46 -4.87 10.57 -17.77
N LEU A 47 -3.56 10.67 -17.54
CA LEU A 47 -2.87 11.94 -17.28
C LEU A 47 -2.45 12.70 -18.55
N GLN A 48 -2.73 12.20 -19.75
CA GLN A 48 -2.51 12.97 -20.98
C GLN A 48 -3.43 14.19 -21.01
N ASP A 49 -2.91 15.34 -21.42
CA ASP A 49 -3.66 16.61 -21.42
C ASP A 49 -4.92 16.56 -22.29
N GLU A 50 -4.89 15.80 -23.38
CA GLU A 50 -6.04 15.57 -24.23
C GLU A 50 -7.15 14.82 -23.50
N ILE A 51 -6.79 13.76 -22.78
CA ILE A 51 -7.72 12.93 -22.01
C ILE A 51 -8.30 13.71 -20.83
N LEU A 52 -7.46 14.44 -20.08
CA LEU A 52 -7.93 15.30 -18.99
C LEU A 52 -8.94 16.34 -19.49
N ARG A 53 -8.63 17.01 -20.61
CA ARG A 53 -9.59 17.97 -21.23
C ARG A 53 -10.87 17.31 -21.71
N GLN A 54 -10.78 16.13 -22.34
CA GLN A 54 -11.95 15.39 -22.81
C GLN A 54 -12.95 15.09 -21.68
N TYR A 55 -12.44 14.78 -20.49
CA TYR A 55 -13.28 14.47 -19.33
C TYR A 55 -13.51 15.67 -18.40
N GLY A 56 -13.01 16.85 -18.73
CA GLY A 56 -13.16 18.06 -17.91
C GLY A 56 -12.44 18.00 -16.58
N VAL A 57 -11.33 17.24 -16.50
CA VAL A 57 -10.55 17.02 -15.26
C VAL A 57 -9.52 18.12 -15.10
N ASP A 58 -9.47 18.69 -13.89
CA ASP A 58 -8.39 19.60 -13.48
C ASP A 58 -7.12 18.80 -13.16
N SER A 59 -6.06 19.01 -13.94
CA SER A 59 -4.77 18.33 -13.77
C SER A 59 -4.08 18.62 -12.44
N ALA A 60 -4.46 19.69 -11.74
CA ALA A 60 -3.93 20.04 -10.41
C ALA A 60 -4.62 19.30 -9.26
N ARG A 61 -5.64 18.48 -9.55
CA ARG A 61 -6.50 17.82 -8.54
C ARG A 61 -6.56 16.30 -8.71
N VAL A 62 -5.48 15.68 -9.14
CA VAL A 62 -5.42 14.22 -9.36
C VAL A 62 -4.86 13.52 -8.13
N CYS A 63 -5.57 12.50 -7.66
CA CYS A 63 -5.14 11.61 -6.59
C CYS A 63 -5.01 10.17 -7.09
N ILE A 64 -3.91 9.50 -6.76
CA ILE A 64 -3.74 8.07 -6.97
C ILE A 64 -4.08 7.37 -5.65
N SER A 65 -5.03 6.44 -5.69
CA SER A 65 -5.54 5.82 -4.46
C SER A 65 -5.70 4.31 -4.60
N GLY A 66 -5.64 3.64 -3.46
CA GLY A 66 -5.90 2.20 -3.38
C GLY A 66 -5.96 1.71 -1.94
N ASP A 67 -6.55 0.54 -1.77
CA ASP A 67 -6.63 -0.15 -0.50
C ASP A 67 -5.88 -1.49 -0.55
N SER A 68 -5.30 -1.92 0.58
CA SER A 68 -4.58 -3.19 0.70
C SER A 68 -3.44 -3.32 -0.34
N SER A 69 -3.46 -4.34 -1.19
CA SER A 69 -2.54 -4.48 -2.32
C SER A 69 -2.68 -3.34 -3.35
N GLY A 70 -3.89 -2.79 -3.52
CA GLY A 70 -4.10 -1.60 -4.33
C GLY A 70 -3.42 -0.35 -3.75
N GLY A 71 -3.32 -0.26 -2.43
CA GLY A 71 -2.53 0.77 -1.75
C GLY A 71 -1.03 0.64 -2.02
N ALA A 72 -0.51 -0.60 -2.05
CA ALA A 72 0.86 -0.86 -2.48
C ALA A 72 1.11 -0.42 -3.93
N LEU A 73 0.21 -0.82 -4.85
CA LEU A 73 0.29 -0.44 -6.26
C LEU A 73 0.20 1.09 -6.44
N ALA A 74 -0.70 1.76 -5.71
CA ALA A 74 -0.81 3.23 -5.74
C ALA A 74 0.51 3.90 -5.33
N ALA A 75 1.12 3.48 -4.23
CA ALA A 75 2.41 3.99 -3.77
C ALA A 75 3.53 3.73 -4.79
N GLN A 76 3.57 2.53 -5.40
CA GLN A 76 4.56 2.18 -6.43
C GLN A 76 4.38 3.01 -7.71
N VAL A 77 3.14 3.23 -8.16
CA VAL A 77 2.84 4.09 -9.33
C VAL A 77 3.33 5.51 -9.08
N VAL A 78 3.02 6.09 -7.92
CA VAL A 78 3.47 7.44 -7.56
C VAL A 78 4.99 7.51 -7.50
N GLN A 79 5.66 6.53 -6.89
CA GLN A 79 7.12 6.46 -6.86
C GLN A 79 7.74 6.31 -8.26
N ALA A 80 7.12 5.56 -9.17
CA ALA A 80 7.59 5.40 -10.53
C ALA A 80 7.45 6.70 -11.36
N LEU A 81 6.38 7.46 -11.14
CA LEU A 81 6.06 8.65 -11.94
C LEU A 81 6.60 9.96 -11.38
N LYS A 82 7.03 10.00 -10.10
CA LYS A 82 7.51 11.23 -9.43
C LYS A 82 8.67 11.96 -10.15
N ASN A 83 9.47 11.23 -10.91
CA ASN A 83 10.60 11.78 -11.68
C ASN A 83 10.33 11.81 -13.20
N ASP A 84 9.16 11.38 -13.64
CA ASP A 84 8.79 11.42 -15.04
C ASP A 84 8.46 12.87 -15.45
N PRO A 85 9.19 13.48 -16.41
CA PRO A 85 9.02 14.89 -16.76
C PRO A 85 7.60 15.27 -17.19
N GLU A 86 6.86 14.33 -17.77
CA GLU A 86 5.50 14.54 -18.27
C GLU A 86 4.44 14.45 -17.17
N PHE A 87 4.67 13.63 -16.12
CA PHE A 87 3.62 13.25 -15.16
C PHE A 87 3.89 13.71 -13.73
N LYS A 88 5.13 14.03 -13.35
CA LYS A 88 5.53 14.35 -11.96
C LYS A 88 4.72 15.47 -11.32
N ASP A 89 4.32 16.48 -12.09
CA ASP A 89 3.60 17.65 -11.61
C ASP A 89 2.06 17.50 -11.71
N LYS A 90 1.57 16.36 -12.21
CA LYS A 90 0.14 16.09 -12.41
C LYS A 90 -0.47 15.26 -11.27
N ILE A 91 0.34 14.71 -10.37
CA ILE A 91 -0.15 13.92 -9.23
C ILE A 91 -0.10 14.80 -7.98
N LYS A 92 -1.27 15.31 -7.59
CA LYS A 92 -1.45 16.17 -6.41
C LYS A 92 -1.28 15.41 -5.12
N ALA A 93 -1.80 14.16 -5.07
CA ALA A 93 -1.85 13.39 -3.85
C ALA A 93 -1.84 11.88 -4.08
N GLN A 94 -1.50 11.13 -3.03
CA GLN A 94 -1.78 9.71 -2.92
C GLN A 94 -2.58 9.41 -1.66
N ALA A 95 -3.52 8.46 -1.75
CA ALA A 95 -4.33 8.03 -0.61
C ALA A 95 -4.28 6.50 -0.46
N LEU A 96 -3.70 6.04 0.64
CA LEU A 96 -3.36 4.65 0.88
C LEU A 96 -4.17 4.12 2.07
N ILE A 97 -5.06 3.16 1.82
CA ILE A 97 -5.96 2.63 2.83
C ILE A 97 -5.47 1.24 3.25
N TYR A 98 -5.08 1.11 4.52
CA TYR A 98 -4.44 -0.09 5.13
C TYR A 98 -3.48 -0.81 4.16
N PRO A 99 -2.47 -0.08 3.60
CA PRO A 99 -1.64 -0.58 2.52
C PRO A 99 -0.64 -1.64 2.97
N GLY A 100 -0.34 -2.63 2.10
CA GLY A 100 0.79 -3.56 2.29
C GLY A 100 2.02 -3.02 1.55
N LEU A 101 3.01 -2.52 2.28
CA LEU A 101 4.06 -1.69 1.70
C LEU A 101 5.45 -2.34 1.66
N GLN A 102 5.58 -3.59 2.14
CA GLN A 102 6.87 -4.28 2.15
C GLN A 102 6.71 -5.81 2.18
N LEU A 103 7.76 -6.50 1.72
CA LEU A 103 7.92 -7.95 1.80
C LEU A 103 9.30 -8.33 2.37
N PHE A 104 9.87 -7.52 3.26
CA PHE A 104 11.20 -7.71 3.84
C PHE A 104 11.15 -8.34 5.23
N ASP A 105 10.25 -7.89 6.08
CA ASP A 105 10.07 -8.41 7.43
C ASP A 105 8.65 -8.94 7.61
N THR A 106 8.53 -10.23 7.84
CA THR A 106 7.26 -10.93 8.05
C THR A 106 7.00 -11.27 9.53
N LEU A 107 7.79 -10.69 10.45
CA LEU A 107 7.69 -10.86 11.90
C LEU A 107 7.49 -9.52 12.65
N MET A 108 6.90 -8.52 12.00
CA MET A 108 6.54 -7.27 12.66
C MET A 108 5.54 -7.50 13.80
N PRO A 109 5.46 -6.61 14.81
CA PRO A 109 4.47 -6.72 15.90
C PRO A 109 3.06 -6.98 15.40
N SER A 110 2.56 -6.21 14.42
CA SER A 110 1.22 -6.43 13.85
C SER A 110 1.03 -7.80 13.21
N HIS A 111 2.08 -8.38 12.60
CA HIS A 111 2.04 -9.72 12.03
C HIS A 111 1.82 -10.80 13.10
N MET A 112 2.38 -10.59 14.29
CA MET A 112 2.27 -11.53 15.41
C MET A 112 0.97 -11.32 16.19
N GLU A 113 0.60 -10.07 16.46
CA GLU A 113 -0.62 -9.72 17.19
C GLU A 113 -1.89 -10.12 16.42
N ASN A 114 -1.86 -9.98 15.08
CA ASN A 114 -2.98 -10.28 14.19
C ASN A 114 -2.74 -11.55 13.35
N GLU A 115 -1.93 -12.50 13.85
CA GLU A 115 -1.61 -13.75 13.14
C GLU A 115 -2.87 -14.50 12.67
N TYR A 116 -3.92 -14.45 13.48
CA TYR A 116 -5.24 -15.07 13.22
C TYR A 116 -6.34 -14.04 12.98
N GLY A 117 -5.96 -12.81 12.60
CA GLY A 117 -6.89 -11.72 12.40
C GLY A 117 -7.96 -12.01 11.36
N PRO A 118 -9.10 -11.30 11.43
CA PRO A 118 -10.18 -11.49 10.46
C PRO A 118 -9.72 -11.05 9.06
N ILE A 119 -10.26 -11.70 8.01
CA ILE A 119 -10.06 -11.43 6.59
C ILE A 119 -8.62 -11.73 6.10
N LEU A 120 -7.57 -11.16 6.76
CA LEU A 120 -6.19 -11.31 6.36
C LEU A 120 -5.31 -11.87 7.50
N PRO A 121 -5.42 -13.17 7.85
CA PRO A 121 -4.46 -13.81 8.74
C PRO A 121 -3.04 -13.79 8.13
N ARG A 122 -1.99 -13.77 8.97
CA ARG A 122 -0.59 -13.77 8.53
C ARG A 122 -0.27 -14.85 7.49
N LYS A 123 -0.82 -16.05 7.66
CA LYS A 123 -0.64 -17.14 6.70
C LYS A 123 -1.19 -16.80 5.31
N VAL A 124 -2.33 -16.10 5.26
CA VAL A 124 -2.94 -15.66 4.01
C VAL A 124 -2.12 -14.54 3.38
N LEU A 125 -1.67 -13.57 4.18
CA LEU A 125 -0.78 -12.48 3.73
C LEU A 125 0.48 -13.05 3.04
N ILE A 126 1.19 -13.97 3.70
CA ILE A 126 2.38 -14.61 3.14
C ILE A 126 2.05 -15.35 1.83
N LYS A 127 0.95 -16.11 1.83
CA LYS A 127 0.53 -16.82 0.60
C LYS A 127 0.27 -15.88 -0.56
N LEU A 128 -0.45 -14.78 -0.32
CA LEU A 128 -0.77 -13.80 -1.36
C LEU A 128 0.49 -13.08 -1.85
N GLY A 129 1.39 -12.67 -0.95
CA GLY A 129 2.68 -12.08 -1.30
C GLY A 129 3.53 -13.02 -2.16
N CYS A 130 3.60 -14.31 -1.80
CA CYS A 130 4.30 -15.30 -2.61
C CYS A 130 3.68 -15.44 -4.01
N LEU A 131 2.35 -15.53 -4.10
CA LEU A 131 1.66 -15.65 -5.39
C LEU A 131 1.86 -14.41 -6.28
N TYR A 132 2.08 -13.25 -5.69
CA TYR A 132 2.39 -12.03 -6.43
C TYR A 132 3.79 -12.06 -7.03
N VAL A 133 4.75 -12.68 -6.32
CA VAL A 133 6.15 -12.76 -6.73
C VAL A 133 6.43 -13.93 -7.69
N THR A 134 5.91 -15.13 -7.36
CA THR A 134 6.32 -16.38 -8.02
C THR A 134 5.35 -17.54 -7.80
N LYS A 135 5.55 -18.61 -8.57
CA LYS A 135 4.91 -19.92 -8.35
C LYS A 135 5.76 -20.87 -7.49
N ASP A 136 6.91 -20.45 -7.01
CA ASP A 136 7.79 -21.29 -6.21
C ASP A 136 7.15 -21.65 -4.86
N GLN A 137 6.98 -22.95 -4.61
CA GLN A 137 6.32 -23.47 -3.41
C GLN A 137 7.22 -23.44 -2.16
N ALA A 138 8.50 -23.13 -2.31
CA ALA A 138 9.44 -23.02 -1.19
C ALA A 138 9.43 -21.63 -0.53
N LEU A 139 9.07 -20.58 -1.28
CA LEU A 139 9.06 -19.21 -0.77
C LEU A 139 8.13 -19.00 0.45
N PRO A 140 6.91 -19.56 0.53
CA PRO A 140 6.06 -19.39 1.70
C PRO A 140 6.71 -19.83 3.02
N GLN A 141 7.49 -20.91 3.00
CA GLN A 141 8.19 -21.38 4.21
C GLN A 141 9.35 -20.45 4.58
N ALA A 142 10.10 -19.95 3.61
CA ALA A 142 11.18 -19.00 3.84
C ALA A 142 10.63 -17.66 4.41
N MET A 143 9.51 -17.15 3.86
CA MET A 143 8.82 -15.95 4.38
C MET A 143 8.26 -16.21 5.80
N TRP A 144 7.66 -17.37 6.04
CA TRP A 144 7.15 -17.72 7.36
C TRP A 144 8.23 -17.66 8.46
N LYS A 145 9.45 -18.08 8.09
CA LYS A 145 10.63 -18.06 8.97
C LYS A 145 11.42 -16.76 8.93
N ASN A 146 10.98 -15.77 8.17
CA ASN A 146 11.69 -14.49 7.97
C ASN A 146 13.13 -14.68 7.44
N GLN A 147 13.33 -15.59 6.47
CA GLN A 147 14.63 -16.03 5.93
C GLN A 147 14.71 -15.88 4.40
N HIS A 148 13.81 -15.11 3.80
CA HIS A 148 13.67 -14.99 2.35
C HIS A 148 14.41 -13.79 1.74
N VAL A 149 14.98 -12.90 2.56
CA VAL A 149 15.67 -11.71 2.06
C VAL A 149 17.05 -12.08 1.53
N PRO A 150 17.39 -11.72 0.27
CA PRO A 150 18.72 -11.95 -0.28
C PRO A 150 19.81 -11.18 0.50
N GLN A 151 21.02 -11.73 0.53
CA GLN A 151 22.15 -11.11 1.24
C GLN A 151 22.48 -9.71 0.72
N GLU A 152 22.37 -9.49 -0.58
CA GLU A 152 22.61 -8.20 -1.22
C GLU A 152 21.61 -7.12 -0.79
N HIS A 153 20.42 -7.51 -0.35
CA HIS A 153 19.37 -6.60 0.13
C HIS A 153 19.40 -6.35 1.64
N LYS A 154 20.35 -6.94 2.36
CA LYS A 154 20.47 -6.76 3.81
C LYS A 154 20.52 -5.28 4.23
N HIS A 155 21.18 -4.45 3.46
CA HIS A 155 21.30 -3.00 3.72
C HIS A 155 19.96 -2.25 3.68
N LEU A 156 18.91 -2.84 3.10
CA LEU A 156 17.56 -2.26 3.00
C LEU A 156 16.72 -2.54 4.27
N LEU A 157 17.10 -3.52 5.09
CA LEU A 157 16.38 -3.87 6.33
C LEU A 157 16.28 -2.70 7.31
N LYS A 158 17.23 -1.76 7.26
CA LYS A 158 17.17 -0.53 8.05
C LYS A 158 15.89 0.30 7.83
N PHE A 159 15.28 0.20 6.65
CA PHE A 159 14.08 0.95 6.28
C PHE A 159 12.78 0.32 6.80
N VAL A 160 12.82 -0.95 7.18
CA VAL A 160 11.70 -1.69 7.77
C VAL A 160 11.92 -2.02 9.24
N ASN A 161 12.98 -1.50 9.85
CA ASN A 161 13.27 -1.72 11.27
C ASN A 161 12.19 -1.09 12.15
N TRP A 162 11.24 -1.90 12.54
CA TRP A 162 10.10 -1.46 13.35
C TRP A 162 10.50 -0.96 14.74
N SER A 163 11.63 -1.42 15.31
CA SER A 163 12.09 -0.93 16.60
C SER A 163 12.52 0.54 16.55
N THR A 164 12.88 1.03 15.35
CA THR A 164 13.23 2.45 15.12
C THR A 164 12.00 3.30 14.82
N PHE A 165 11.08 2.79 14.00
CA PHE A 165 10.04 3.63 13.39
C PHE A 165 8.66 3.53 14.04
N LEU A 166 8.34 2.42 14.74
CA LEU A 166 7.04 2.30 15.39
C LEU A 166 6.95 3.14 16.67
N PRO A 167 5.77 3.67 17.00
CA PRO A 167 5.49 4.23 18.32
C PRO A 167 5.71 3.21 19.44
N GLU A 168 6.13 3.68 20.62
CA GLU A 168 6.47 2.83 21.77
C GLU A 168 5.33 1.88 22.19
N LYS A 169 4.06 2.31 22.04
CA LYS A 169 2.91 1.49 22.40
C LYS A 169 2.86 0.15 21.66
N TYR A 170 3.40 0.10 20.43
CA TYR A 170 3.41 -1.11 19.59
C TYR A 170 4.68 -1.97 19.76
N LYS A 171 5.67 -1.48 20.53
CA LYS A 171 6.93 -2.21 20.79
C LYS A 171 6.94 -2.98 22.10
N LYS A 172 6.10 -2.59 23.08
CA LYS A 172 6.21 -3.00 24.49
C LYS A 172 6.35 -4.50 24.74
N ASN A 173 5.73 -5.34 23.95
CA ASN A 173 5.70 -6.79 24.16
C ASN A 173 6.51 -7.55 23.09
N HIS A 174 7.32 -6.84 22.32
CA HIS A 174 8.06 -7.41 21.20
C HIS A 174 9.55 -7.12 21.32
N VAL A 175 10.36 -8.09 20.92
CA VAL A 175 11.82 -7.96 20.82
C VAL A 175 12.18 -7.97 19.34
N TYR A 176 12.86 -6.91 18.90
CA TYR A 176 13.31 -6.84 17.52
C TYR A 176 14.35 -7.92 17.22
N THR A 177 14.09 -8.67 16.17
CA THR A 177 15.04 -9.60 15.58
C THR A 177 15.14 -9.31 14.09
N GLU A 178 16.34 -8.94 13.65
CA GLU A 178 16.58 -8.66 12.23
C GLU A 178 16.31 -9.92 11.37
N PRO A 179 15.62 -9.80 10.24
CA PRO A 179 15.45 -10.89 9.29
C PRO A 179 16.78 -11.54 8.90
N ILE A 180 16.79 -12.88 8.81
CA ILE A 180 18.00 -13.63 8.44
C ILE A 180 18.13 -13.59 6.91
N THR A 181 19.25 -13.05 6.43
CA THR A 181 19.51 -12.89 5.00
C THR A 181 20.38 -14.02 4.43
N GLY A 182 20.23 -14.29 3.12
CA GLY A 182 21.08 -15.20 2.37
C GLY A 182 20.86 -16.69 2.62
N ILE A 183 19.80 -17.08 3.36
CA ILE A 183 19.43 -18.48 3.57
C ILE A 183 18.65 -19.03 2.37
N PHE A 184 17.62 -18.29 1.96
CA PHE A 184 16.83 -18.62 0.78
C PHE A 184 17.30 -17.75 -0.39
N ASN A 185 17.71 -18.38 -1.48
CA ASN A 185 18.27 -17.67 -2.63
C ASN A 185 17.53 -18.06 -3.91
N ALA A 186 16.88 -17.08 -4.53
CA ALA A 186 16.23 -17.25 -5.82
C ALA A 186 16.26 -15.92 -6.58
N SER A 187 16.53 -15.97 -7.88
CA SER A 187 16.71 -14.76 -8.72
C SER A 187 15.51 -13.82 -8.74
N TYR A 188 14.28 -14.34 -8.61
CA TYR A 188 13.06 -13.52 -8.55
C TYR A 188 12.98 -12.66 -7.28
N LEU A 189 13.75 -12.97 -6.23
CA LEU A 189 13.76 -12.15 -4.99
C LEU A 189 14.40 -10.79 -5.20
N ASN A 190 15.16 -10.58 -6.27
CA ASN A 190 15.67 -9.26 -6.62
C ASN A 190 14.54 -8.26 -6.89
N SER A 191 13.35 -8.75 -7.26
CA SER A 191 12.17 -7.90 -7.44
C SER A 191 11.51 -7.47 -6.13
N VAL A 192 11.79 -8.11 -4.98
CA VAL A 192 11.17 -7.79 -3.69
C VAL A 192 11.39 -6.34 -3.29
N ALA A 193 12.57 -5.79 -3.61
CA ALA A 193 12.87 -4.38 -3.41
C ALA A 193 11.92 -3.47 -4.21
N HIS A 194 11.64 -3.80 -5.47
CA HIS A 194 10.75 -3.02 -6.33
C HIS A 194 9.26 -3.17 -5.94
N ILE A 195 8.91 -4.26 -5.27
CA ILE A 195 7.54 -4.51 -4.78
C ILE A 195 7.25 -3.74 -3.48
N SER A 196 8.28 -3.29 -2.77
CA SER A 196 8.20 -2.77 -1.42
C SER A 196 8.41 -1.25 -1.38
N PRO A 197 7.38 -0.42 -1.59
CA PRO A 197 7.53 1.04 -1.58
C PRO A 197 8.05 1.60 -0.26
N LEU A 198 7.88 0.86 0.83
CA LEU A 198 8.39 1.24 2.14
C LEU A 198 9.92 1.35 2.21
N ILE A 199 10.67 0.65 1.36
CA ILE A 199 12.14 0.65 1.41
C ILE A 199 12.81 1.73 0.54
N ALA A 200 12.03 2.58 -0.15
CA ALA A 200 12.58 3.72 -0.87
C ALA A 200 13.46 4.57 0.07
N ASN A 201 14.56 5.10 -0.42
CA ASN A 201 15.44 5.92 0.42
C ASN A 201 14.81 7.29 0.73
N ASP A 202 15.33 8.00 1.74
CA ASP A 202 14.71 9.23 2.22
C ASP A 202 14.72 10.36 1.16
N SER A 203 15.74 10.40 0.28
CA SER A 203 15.78 11.35 -0.84
C SER A 203 14.72 11.06 -1.90
N GLU A 204 14.29 9.82 -2.02
CA GLU A 204 13.17 9.43 -2.88
C GLU A 204 11.83 9.75 -2.23
N LEU A 205 11.69 9.52 -0.93
CA LEU A 205 10.46 9.81 -0.20
C LEU A 205 10.14 11.30 -0.16
N GLN A 206 11.14 12.17 0.07
CA GLN A 206 10.93 13.62 0.17
C GLN A 206 10.30 14.28 -1.07
N THR A 207 10.33 13.60 -2.23
CA THR A 207 9.74 14.10 -3.48
C THR A 207 8.30 13.61 -3.71
N LEU A 208 7.74 12.86 -2.76
CA LEU A 208 6.37 12.35 -2.89
C LEU A 208 5.34 13.45 -2.62
N PRO A 209 4.16 13.35 -3.25
CA PRO A 209 3.09 14.33 -3.10
C PRO A 209 2.44 14.24 -1.72
N LEU A 210 1.49 15.15 -1.47
CA LEU A 210 0.59 15.07 -0.33
C LEU A 210 0.07 13.64 -0.14
N THR A 211 0.19 13.10 1.06
CA THR A 211 -0.09 11.68 1.32
C THR A 211 -1.11 11.50 2.43
N TYR A 212 -2.11 10.68 2.15
CA TYR A 212 -3.03 10.15 3.14
C TYR A 212 -2.72 8.67 3.39
N VAL A 213 -2.66 8.29 4.67
CA VAL A 213 -2.54 6.89 5.08
C VAL A 213 -3.60 6.59 6.13
N LEU A 214 -4.41 5.57 5.89
CA LEU A 214 -5.32 5.04 6.90
C LEU A 214 -4.82 3.67 7.37
N THR A 215 -4.74 3.47 8.68
CA THR A 215 -4.37 2.18 9.30
C THR A 215 -5.47 1.69 10.24
N CYS A 216 -5.53 0.38 10.45
CA CYS A 216 -6.46 -0.27 11.37
C CYS A 216 -5.70 -0.99 12.48
N GLU A 217 -6.19 -0.92 13.74
CA GLU A 217 -5.52 -1.54 14.89
C GLU A 217 -5.41 -3.07 14.75
N HIS A 218 -6.50 -3.72 14.33
CA HIS A 218 -6.57 -5.17 14.21
C HIS A 218 -6.24 -5.65 12.79
N ASP A 219 -5.14 -5.12 12.22
CA ASP A 219 -4.69 -5.42 10.86
C ASP A 219 -3.24 -5.90 10.87
N VAL A 220 -3.00 -7.01 10.20
CA VAL A 220 -1.65 -7.56 10.01
C VAL A 220 -0.72 -6.59 9.27
N LEU A 221 -1.25 -5.66 8.46
CA LEU A 221 -0.50 -4.62 7.73
C LEU A 221 -0.41 -3.27 8.47
N ARG A 222 -0.91 -3.19 9.73
CA ARG A 222 -0.89 -1.95 10.53
C ARG A 222 0.50 -1.32 10.55
N ASP A 223 1.51 -2.11 10.82
CA ASP A 223 2.87 -1.61 11.04
C ASP A 223 3.53 -1.13 9.76
N ASP A 224 3.20 -1.70 8.61
CA ASP A 224 3.63 -1.19 7.30
C ASP A 224 3.20 0.27 7.11
N GLY A 225 1.92 0.55 7.38
CA GLY A 225 1.37 1.91 7.29
C GLY A 225 1.99 2.87 8.31
N LEU A 226 2.15 2.44 9.58
CA LEU A 226 2.73 3.28 10.63
C LEU A 226 4.20 3.62 10.36
N ILE A 227 5.00 2.67 9.91
CA ILE A 227 6.41 2.90 9.55
C ILE A 227 6.48 3.86 8.35
N TYR A 228 5.61 3.66 7.36
CA TYR A 228 5.60 4.53 6.17
C TYR A 228 5.25 5.97 6.53
N VAL A 229 4.22 6.18 7.37
CA VAL A 229 3.87 7.50 7.91
C VAL A 229 5.08 8.15 8.60
N THR A 230 5.74 7.43 9.52
CA THR A 230 6.91 7.93 10.24
C THR A 230 8.03 8.31 9.27
N ARG A 231 8.32 7.47 8.29
CA ARG A 231 9.38 7.73 7.31
C ARG A 231 9.07 8.91 6.39
N LEU A 232 7.82 9.04 5.94
CA LEU A 232 7.38 10.17 5.13
C LEU A 232 7.48 11.50 5.90
N GLN A 233 7.03 11.52 7.16
CA GLN A 233 7.13 12.68 8.03
C GLN A 233 8.60 13.08 8.27
N ASN A 234 9.48 12.11 8.53
CA ASN A 234 10.92 12.34 8.67
C ASN A 234 11.56 12.88 7.38
N ALA A 235 11.05 12.51 6.22
CA ALA A 235 11.47 13.04 4.94
C ALA A 235 10.86 14.41 4.59
N GLY A 236 9.99 14.98 5.43
CA GLY A 236 9.36 16.28 5.22
C GLY A 236 8.14 16.27 4.31
N VAL A 237 7.57 15.10 4.00
CA VAL A 237 6.34 14.97 3.23
C VAL A 237 5.14 15.39 4.08
N ASN A 238 4.20 16.11 3.49
CA ASN A 238 2.93 16.43 4.15
C ASN A 238 2.05 15.16 4.19
N VAL A 239 1.86 14.61 5.40
CA VAL A 239 1.13 13.34 5.63
C VAL A 239 -0.01 13.56 6.59
N THR A 240 -1.21 13.16 6.17
CA THR A 240 -2.36 12.96 7.05
C THR A 240 -2.48 11.48 7.38
N HIS A 241 -2.52 11.14 8.66
CA HIS A 241 -2.67 9.77 9.14
C HIS A 241 -3.94 9.61 9.96
N ASP A 242 -4.83 8.74 9.49
CA ASP A 242 -5.97 8.27 10.24
C ASP A 242 -5.73 6.85 10.77
N HIS A 243 -5.92 6.67 12.07
CA HIS A 243 -5.88 5.35 12.70
C HIS A 243 -7.26 4.97 13.21
N VAL A 244 -7.70 3.75 12.89
CA VAL A 244 -9.02 3.22 13.29
C VAL A 244 -8.81 2.15 14.35
N GLU A 245 -9.05 2.51 15.64
CA GLU A 245 -8.72 1.67 16.80
C GLU A 245 -9.51 0.34 16.87
N ASP A 246 -10.74 0.32 16.37
CA ASP A 246 -11.57 -0.89 16.25
C ASP A 246 -11.58 -1.46 14.82
N GLY A 247 -10.68 -0.95 13.96
CA GLY A 247 -10.57 -1.31 12.56
C GLY A 247 -9.85 -2.65 12.34
N PHE A 248 -10.24 -3.34 11.29
CA PHE A 248 -9.56 -4.55 10.79
C PHE A 248 -9.32 -4.45 9.28
N HIS A 249 -8.45 -5.33 8.77
CA HIS A 249 -8.12 -5.35 7.34
C HIS A 249 -9.33 -5.58 6.45
N GLY A 250 -9.47 -4.77 5.39
CA GLY A 250 -10.57 -4.94 4.44
C GLY A 250 -11.92 -4.37 4.90
N ALA A 251 -11.98 -3.60 6.00
CA ALA A 251 -13.23 -3.03 6.53
C ALA A 251 -14.01 -2.24 5.47
N LEU A 252 -13.34 -1.60 4.52
CA LEU A 252 -13.95 -0.84 3.43
C LEU A 252 -14.84 -1.68 2.51
N ALA A 253 -14.58 -2.99 2.39
CA ALA A 253 -15.40 -3.89 1.59
C ALA A 253 -16.82 -4.11 2.18
N PHE A 254 -17.04 -3.74 3.44
CA PHE A 254 -18.30 -3.98 4.17
C PHE A 254 -19.23 -2.75 4.21
N ILE A 255 -19.15 -1.88 3.23
CA ILE A 255 -20.07 -0.73 3.06
C ILE A 255 -21.35 -1.11 2.34
N ASN A 256 -21.45 -2.31 1.77
CA ASN A 256 -22.57 -2.80 0.96
C ASN A 256 -23.24 -4.03 1.57
N SER A 257 -24.50 -4.27 1.11
CA SER A 257 -25.21 -5.53 1.33
C SER A 257 -24.35 -6.76 0.90
N PRO A 258 -24.44 -7.92 1.62
CA PRO A 258 -25.34 -8.15 2.74
C PRO A 258 -24.80 -7.67 4.10
N PHE A 259 -23.56 -7.22 4.19
CA PHE A 259 -22.90 -6.85 5.44
C PHE A 259 -22.66 -5.35 5.50
N HIS A 260 -23.63 -4.61 6.03
CA HIS A 260 -23.43 -3.19 6.33
C HIS A 260 -22.77 -3.03 7.70
N LEU A 261 -21.45 -2.84 7.72
CA LEU A 261 -20.75 -2.54 8.97
C LEU A 261 -20.55 -1.03 9.13
N HIS A 262 -20.95 -0.50 10.30
CA HIS A 262 -20.66 0.91 10.64
C HIS A 262 -19.19 1.26 10.54
N LEU A 263 -18.31 0.31 10.83
CA LEU A 263 -16.87 0.45 10.68
C LEU A 263 -16.47 0.76 9.22
N GLY A 264 -17.02 0.02 8.25
CA GLY A 264 -16.75 0.27 6.84
C GLY A 264 -17.17 1.68 6.41
N HIS A 265 -18.33 2.13 6.87
CA HIS A 265 -18.80 3.50 6.62
C HIS A 265 -17.88 4.56 7.23
N ARG A 266 -17.40 4.37 8.48
CA ARG A 266 -16.46 5.31 9.10
C ARG A 266 -15.13 5.38 8.34
N VAL A 267 -14.58 4.24 7.91
CA VAL A 267 -13.36 4.19 7.08
C VAL A 267 -13.57 4.94 5.78
N LYS A 268 -14.69 4.68 5.09
CA LYS A 268 -15.08 5.39 3.87
C LYS A 268 -15.24 6.89 4.10
N ASP A 269 -15.91 7.30 5.19
CA ASP A 269 -16.19 8.71 5.45
C ASP A 269 -14.90 9.48 5.74
N LYS A 270 -13.96 8.92 6.53
CA LYS A 270 -12.63 9.50 6.74
C LYS A 270 -11.88 9.71 5.41
N TYR A 271 -11.84 8.68 4.58
CA TYR A 271 -11.20 8.74 3.27
C TYR A 271 -11.81 9.81 2.36
N ILE A 272 -13.15 9.84 2.23
CA ILE A 272 -13.85 10.80 1.36
C ILE A 272 -13.68 12.23 1.91
N SER A 273 -13.81 12.44 3.22
CA SER A 273 -13.62 13.77 3.83
C SER A 273 -12.22 14.30 3.56
N TRP A 274 -11.20 13.46 3.69
CA TRP A 274 -9.84 13.89 3.37
C TRP A 274 -9.68 14.29 1.88
N LEU A 275 -10.26 13.51 0.97
CA LEU A 275 -10.24 13.86 -0.46
C LEU A 275 -10.94 15.21 -0.72
N GLU A 276 -12.10 15.45 -0.11
CA GLU A 276 -12.89 16.69 -0.23
C GLU A 276 -12.13 17.93 0.26
N GLU A 277 -11.32 17.77 1.33
CA GLU A 277 -10.54 18.85 1.93
C GLU A 277 -9.23 19.16 1.17
N ASN A 278 -8.70 18.20 0.40
CA ASN A 278 -7.34 18.29 -0.12
C ASN A 278 -7.24 18.25 -1.66
N LEU A 279 -8.34 17.93 -2.34
CA LEU A 279 -8.47 17.98 -3.80
C LEU A 279 -9.49 19.00 -4.24
#